data_62576cb7a5f68f6ee6fd8cb93b02cbdc
#
_entry.id   62576cb7a5f68f6ee6fd8cb93b02cbdc
#
_cell.length_a   1.000
_cell.length_b   1.000
_cell.length_c   1.000
_cell.angle_alpha   90.00
_cell.angle_beta   90.00
_cell.angle_gamma   90.00
#
_symmetry.space_group_name_H-M   'P 1'
#
loop_
_entity.id
_entity.type
_entity.pdbx_description
1 polymer ?
#
loop_
_entity_poly.entity_id
_entity_poly.type
_entity_poly.pdbx_seq_one_letter_code
_entity_poly.pdbx_strand_id
1 'polypeptide(L)'
;MVSDWSHDRKGSACRIVLIGLLAVLIALSGSEGMARAAALKQKTFQSPDAAVKALAAATRAHDVKALVALFGPGSDDLISSGDDVDDAWGRNMFVKAYDEAHRLETAGSKKRILYVGKDDWPMPVPIVKAGKRWQFQTEEGRQEILSRRVGTNELGAIQTCLAIVDAQKEYAVLDRDTDQLLEYARKFESEKGKSDGLYWETAPNEPLSPLGPLVARATAEGYKNGEQMSPYHGYFFRIITAQGENANGGAYSYIVNGNMIGGFAIVAYPALYRSSGVKTFTVNHEGIVYEKDLGPDTAQLAAAIEVFDPDKSWKKVEAK
;
A
#
# COMPACT_ATOMS: atom_id res chain seq x y z
N MET A 1 7.15 65.27 -27.75
CA MET A 1 8.46 65.32 -28.46
C MET A 1 8.80 63.85 -28.70
N VAL A 2 8.38 63.24 -29.85
CA VAL A 2 8.94 63.33 -31.18
C VAL A 2 10.45 63.01 -31.10
N SER A 3 11.00 61.95 -31.61
CA SER A 3 11.09 61.39 -32.96
C SER A 3 11.83 60.06 -32.87
N ASP A 4 11.45 58.89 -33.37
CA ASP A 4 11.32 58.46 -34.76
C ASP A 4 12.62 58.60 -35.58
N TRP A 5 13.01 57.51 -36.26
CA TRP A 5 13.71 57.31 -37.52
C TRP A 5 14.43 55.95 -37.50
N SER A 6 13.97 54.86 -38.04
CA SER A 6 13.67 54.33 -39.39
C SER A 6 14.86 54.33 -40.37
N HIS A 7 14.99 53.18 -41.06
CA HIS A 7 15.60 52.84 -42.36
C HIS A 7 17.14 52.56 -42.37
N ASP A 8 17.66 51.66 -43.08
CA ASP A 8 17.38 51.22 -44.46
C ASP A 8 18.04 49.88 -44.81
N ARG A 9 17.51 49.32 -45.85
CA ARG A 9 17.77 48.08 -46.59
C ARG A 9 19.11 48.08 -47.36
N LYS A 10 19.34 46.89 -47.92
CA LYS A 10 20.01 46.43 -49.15
C LYS A 10 21.26 45.61 -48.84
N GLY A 11 21.43 44.44 -49.40
CA GLY A 11 20.98 43.79 -50.58
C GLY A 11 22.12 43.04 -51.26
N SER A 12 21.80 41.98 -51.90
CA SER A 12 22.52 41.28 -52.97
C SER A 12 23.54 40.22 -52.64
N ALA A 13 23.14 39.01 -52.86
CA ALA A 13 23.29 38.20 -54.07
C ALA A 13 24.56 37.34 -54.18
N CYS A 14 24.31 36.07 -54.22
CA CYS A 14 24.82 35.08 -55.16
C CYS A 14 26.33 34.87 -55.29
N ARG A 15 26.77 33.67 -54.90
CA ARG A 15 27.60 32.86 -55.81
C ARG A 15 27.58 31.38 -55.39
N ILE A 16 27.03 30.59 -56.29
CA ILE A 16 27.11 29.15 -56.40
C ILE A 16 28.56 28.77 -56.70
N VAL A 17 29.11 27.83 -55.93
CA VAL A 17 30.22 26.98 -56.41
C VAL A 17 29.89 25.56 -56.00
N LEU A 18 29.55 24.77 -56.98
CA LEU A 18 29.50 23.32 -57.02
C LEU A 18 30.93 22.78 -57.12
N ILE A 19 31.33 21.90 -56.23
CA ILE A 19 32.32 20.82 -56.43
C ILE A 19 31.97 19.82 -55.32
N GLY A 20 31.47 18.69 -55.46
CA GLY A 20 31.81 17.59 -56.31
C GLY A 20 32.32 16.46 -55.42
N LEU A 21 31.47 15.41 -55.16
CA LEU A 21 31.80 14.01 -54.93
C LEU A 21 32.74 13.62 -53.75
N LEU A 22 32.26 12.94 -52.72
CA LEU A 22 32.44 11.48 -52.61
C LEU A 22 31.50 10.93 -51.53
N ALA A 23 30.51 10.18 -51.98
CA ALA A 23 29.69 9.38 -51.09
C ALA A 23 30.53 8.19 -50.56
N VAL A 24 30.85 8.20 -49.26
CA VAL A 24 31.21 6.99 -48.53
C VAL A 24 29.98 6.64 -47.64
N LEU A 25 29.13 5.83 -48.17
CA LEU A 25 28.10 5.10 -47.40
C LEU A 25 28.82 4.11 -46.47
N ILE A 26 29.16 4.54 -45.25
CA ILE A 26 29.37 3.59 -44.15
C ILE A 26 27.98 3.31 -43.61
N ALA A 27 27.38 2.23 -44.09
CA ALA A 27 26.27 1.56 -43.44
C ALA A 27 26.77 0.99 -42.11
N LEU A 28 26.80 1.82 -41.07
CA LEU A 28 26.76 1.35 -39.69
C LEU A 28 25.34 0.83 -39.45
N SER A 29 25.15 -0.41 -39.82
CA SER A 29 24.10 -1.24 -39.27
C SER A 29 24.36 -1.38 -37.76
N GLY A 30 24.00 -0.33 -37.01
CA GLY A 30 23.76 -0.41 -35.60
C GLY A 30 22.62 -1.38 -35.38
N SER A 31 22.97 -2.66 -35.23
CA SER A 31 22.11 -3.60 -34.56
C SER A 31 21.96 -3.07 -33.12
N GLU A 32 21.03 -2.15 -32.91
CA GLU A 32 20.44 -1.94 -31.59
C GLU A 32 19.82 -3.31 -31.24
N GLY A 33 20.63 -4.15 -30.65
CA GLY A 33 20.18 -5.27 -29.89
C GLY A 33 19.30 -4.69 -28.79
N MET A 34 18.00 -4.50 -29.08
CA MET A 34 17.00 -4.51 -28.04
C MET A 34 17.25 -5.77 -27.26
N ALA A 35 17.89 -5.63 -26.09
CA ALA A 35 17.88 -6.66 -25.07
C ALA A 35 16.41 -6.86 -24.72
N ARG A 36 15.75 -7.74 -25.49
CA ARG A 36 14.43 -8.24 -25.19
C ARG A 36 14.61 -8.92 -23.84
N ALA A 37 14.25 -8.23 -22.78
CA ALA A 37 14.20 -8.80 -21.44
C ALA A 37 13.50 -10.13 -21.62
N ALA A 38 14.24 -11.23 -21.46
CA ALA A 38 13.68 -12.57 -21.60
C ALA A 38 12.54 -12.63 -20.60
N ALA A 39 11.31 -12.69 -21.09
CA ALA A 39 10.13 -12.77 -20.25
C ALA A 39 10.38 -13.89 -19.26
N LEU A 40 10.38 -13.59 -17.96
CA LEU A 40 10.65 -14.55 -16.90
C LEU A 40 9.70 -15.72 -17.10
N LYS A 41 10.25 -16.85 -17.53
CA LYS A 41 9.47 -18.05 -17.80
C LYS A 41 9.16 -18.72 -16.46
N GLN A 42 7.89 -18.99 -16.20
CA GLN A 42 7.46 -19.67 -14.99
C GLN A 42 8.23 -20.99 -14.79
N LYS A 43 8.68 -21.23 -13.56
CA LYS A 43 9.43 -22.43 -13.20
C LYS A 43 8.55 -23.68 -13.24
N THR A 44 9.08 -24.77 -13.80
CA THR A 44 8.38 -26.06 -13.89
C THR A 44 9.16 -27.14 -13.18
N PHE A 45 8.48 -28.22 -12.73
CA PHE A 45 9.02 -29.25 -11.86
C PHE A 45 8.78 -30.65 -12.41
N GLN A 46 9.58 -31.61 -11.95
CA GLN A 46 9.42 -33.02 -12.32
C GLN A 46 8.21 -33.66 -11.60
N SER A 47 7.90 -33.22 -10.40
CA SER A 47 6.79 -33.70 -9.59
C SER A 47 6.10 -32.55 -8.83
N PRO A 48 4.85 -32.73 -8.37
CA PRO A 48 4.17 -31.78 -7.48
C PRO A 48 4.95 -31.58 -6.17
N ASP A 49 5.51 -32.62 -5.59
CA ASP A 49 6.32 -32.54 -4.37
C ASP A 49 7.55 -31.66 -4.55
N ALA A 50 8.19 -31.70 -5.71
CA ALA A 50 9.31 -30.83 -6.02
C ALA A 50 8.88 -29.35 -6.11
N ALA A 51 7.66 -29.06 -6.60
CA ALA A 51 7.09 -27.72 -6.61
C ALA A 51 6.81 -27.23 -5.20
N VAL A 52 6.19 -28.05 -4.35
CA VAL A 52 5.89 -27.73 -2.95
C VAL A 52 7.16 -27.47 -2.14
N LYS A 53 8.19 -28.30 -2.27
CA LYS A 53 9.48 -28.10 -1.61
C LYS A 53 10.14 -26.79 -2.04
N ALA A 54 10.07 -26.46 -3.33
CA ALA A 54 10.61 -25.21 -3.84
C ALA A 54 9.84 -23.99 -3.30
N LEU A 55 8.50 -24.07 -3.19
CA LEU A 55 7.67 -23.04 -2.58
C LEU A 55 8.06 -22.84 -1.12
N ALA A 56 8.07 -23.89 -0.31
CA ALA A 56 8.42 -23.81 1.10
C ALA A 56 9.83 -23.24 1.32
N ALA A 57 10.79 -23.62 0.48
CA ALA A 57 12.16 -23.10 0.55
C ALA A 57 12.23 -21.60 0.22
N ALA A 58 11.57 -21.16 -0.86
CA ALA A 58 11.55 -19.75 -1.27
C ALA A 58 10.83 -18.87 -0.24
N THR A 59 9.70 -19.35 0.30
CA THR A 59 8.92 -18.65 1.34
C THR A 59 9.73 -18.50 2.63
N ARG A 60 10.41 -19.57 3.08
CA ARG A 60 11.27 -19.56 4.27
C ARG A 60 12.45 -18.62 4.14
N ALA A 61 13.02 -18.52 2.94
CA ALA A 61 14.12 -17.62 2.64
C ALA A 61 13.67 -16.17 2.37
N HIS A 62 12.38 -15.89 2.39
CA HIS A 62 11.80 -14.60 1.95
C HIS A 62 12.28 -14.18 0.55
N ASP A 63 12.58 -15.15 -0.32
CA ASP A 63 13.12 -14.89 -1.66
C ASP A 63 11.97 -14.54 -2.64
N VAL A 64 11.67 -13.24 -2.71
CA VAL A 64 10.64 -12.70 -3.60
C VAL A 64 10.89 -13.06 -5.05
N LYS A 65 12.15 -13.06 -5.52
CA LYS A 65 12.51 -13.40 -6.91
C LYS A 65 12.22 -14.87 -7.21
N ALA A 66 12.54 -15.76 -6.27
CA ALA A 66 12.21 -17.17 -6.41
C ALA A 66 10.70 -17.39 -6.40
N LEU A 67 9.94 -16.69 -5.56
CA LEU A 67 8.47 -16.76 -5.52
C LEU A 67 7.86 -16.28 -6.85
N VAL A 68 8.31 -15.16 -7.41
CA VAL A 68 7.89 -14.70 -8.75
C VAL A 68 8.20 -15.75 -9.82
N ALA A 69 9.37 -16.38 -9.77
CA ALA A 69 9.71 -17.42 -10.71
C ALA A 69 8.81 -18.67 -10.57
N LEU A 70 8.33 -18.98 -9.36
CA LEU A 70 7.41 -20.10 -9.10
C LEU A 70 6.00 -19.82 -9.62
N PHE A 71 5.47 -18.64 -9.32
CA PHE A 71 4.11 -18.25 -9.68
C PHE A 71 4.02 -17.69 -11.10
N GLY A 72 5.14 -17.25 -11.68
CA GLY A 72 5.22 -16.76 -13.06
C GLY A 72 5.11 -15.23 -13.17
N PRO A 73 5.31 -14.71 -14.38
CA PRO A 73 5.24 -13.27 -14.65
C PRO A 73 3.88 -12.69 -14.25
N GLY A 74 3.89 -11.48 -13.68
CA GLY A 74 2.67 -10.78 -13.25
C GLY A 74 2.09 -11.30 -11.94
N SER A 75 2.87 -12.05 -11.14
CA SER A 75 2.46 -12.50 -9.80
C SER A 75 2.96 -11.59 -8.67
N ASP A 76 3.53 -10.44 -8.99
CA ASP A 76 4.12 -9.52 -8.02
C ASP A 76 3.09 -9.06 -6.98
N ASP A 77 1.86 -8.80 -7.39
CA ASP A 77 0.73 -8.41 -6.53
C ASP A 77 0.29 -9.50 -5.54
N LEU A 78 0.57 -10.79 -5.84
CA LEU A 78 0.32 -11.89 -4.91
C LEU A 78 1.41 -12.01 -3.84
N ILE A 79 2.62 -11.60 -4.17
CA ILE A 79 3.82 -11.82 -3.37
C ILE A 79 4.13 -10.61 -2.50
N SER A 80 3.84 -9.39 -2.99
CA SER A 80 4.03 -8.14 -2.28
C SER A 80 2.73 -7.34 -2.26
N SER A 81 2.35 -6.91 -1.07
CA SER A 81 1.17 -6.06 -0.83
C SER A 81 1.52 -4.57 -0.74
N GLY A 82 2.83 -4.24 -0.73
CA GLY A 82 3.32 -2.90 -0.42
C GLY A 82 3.50 -2.66 1.09
N ASP A 83 3.25 -3.68 1.91
CA ASP A 83 3.55 -3.71 3.35
C ASP A 83 4.51 -4.86 3.63
N ASP A 84 5.80 -4.56 3.71
CA ASP A 84 6.85 -5.58 3.84
C ASP A 84 6.75 -6.36 5.16
N VAL A 85 6.20 -5.73 6.22
CA VAL A 85 6.04 -6.36 7.54
C VAL A 85 4.92 -7.38 7.48
N ASP A 86 3.75 -7.01 6.94
CA ASP A 86 2.61 -7.92 6.77
C ASP A 86 2.96 -9.07 5.82
N ASP A 87 3.65 -8.77 4.72
CA ASP A 87 4.14 -9.77 3.77
C ASP A 87 5.12 -10.76 4.41
N ALA A 88 6.02 -10.29 5.27
CA ALA A 88 6.95 -11.15 6.00
C ALA A 88 6.22 -12.02 7.04
N TRP A 89 5.26 -11.43 7.75
CA TRP A 89 4.41 -12.16 8.70
C TRP A 89 3.63 -13.28 7.99
N GLY A 90 2.96 -12.99 6.88
CA GLY A 90 2.21 -13.96 6.08
C GLY A 90 3.09 -15.13 5.60
N ARG A 91 4.31 -14.84 5.13
CA ARG A 91 5.30 -15.86 4.76
C ARG A 91 5.69 -16.74 5.94
N ASN A 92 5.94 -16.16 7.11
CA ASN A 92 6.26 -16.91 8.32
C ASN A 92 5.10 -17.80 8.77
N MET A 93 3.86 -17.31 8.69
CA MET A 93 2.67 -18.10 9.03
C MET A 93 2.48 -19.28 8.08
N PHE A 94 2.70 -19.09 6.77
CA PHE A 94 2.67 -20.18 5.81
C PHE A 94 3.73 -21.24 6.14
N VAL A 95 4.97 -20.83 6.40
CA VAL A 95 6.06 -21.76 6.75
C VAL A 95 5.75 -22.54 8.02
N LYS A 96 5.24 -21.84 9.04
CA LYS A 96 4.83 -22.50 10.30
C LYS A 96 3.75 -23.55 10.05
N ALA A 97 2.69 -23.20 9.32
CA ALA A 97 1.62 -24.13 9.00
C ALA A 97 2.14 -25.32 8.16
N TYR A 98 2.99 -25.06 7.17
CA TYR A 98 3.61 -26.08 6.34
C TYR A 98 4.46 -27.06 7.17
N ASP A 99 5.28 -26.56 8.10
CA ASP A 99 6.13 -27.39 8.95
C ASP A 99 5.32 -28.19 9.98
N GLU A 100 4.19 -27.65 10.42
CA GLU A 100 3.29 -28.32 11.36
C GLU A 100 2.57 -29.52 10.73
N ALA A 101 2.03 -29.35 9.53
CA ALA A 101 1.46 -30.41 8.72
C ALA A 101 1.32 -29.95 7.26
N HIS A 102 1.57 -30.84 6.32
CA HIS A 102 1.25 -30.60 4.92
C HIS A 102 0.98 -31.88 4.17
N ARG A 103 0.10 -31.83 3.18
CA ARG A 103 -0.22 -32.93 2.29
C ARG A 103 -0.61 -32.44 0.90
N LEU A 104 -0.39 -33.29 -0.09
CA LEU A 104 -0.88 -33.07 -1.45
C LEU A 104 -2.09 -33.93 -1.71
N GLU A 105 -3.19 -33.31 -2.11
CA GLU A 105 -4.40 -34.01 -2.51
C GLU A 105 -4.53 -34.07 -4.02
N THR A 106 -4.99 -35.20 -4.53
CA THR A 106 -5.25 -35.43 -5.94
C THR A 106 -6.62 -34.87 -6.33
N ALA A 107 -6.66 -33.84 -7.14
CA ALA A 107 -7.87 -33.26 -7.72
C ALA A 107 -7.94 -33.60 -9.22
N GLY A 108 -8.16 -34.87 -9.52
CA GLY A 108 -8.09 -35.38 -10.89
C GLY A 108 -6.67 -35.73 -11.36
N SER A 109 -6.54 -36.19 -12.62
CA SER A 109 -5.28 -36.75 -13.13
C SER A 109 -4.15 -35.72 -13.33
N LYS A 110 -4.49 -34.44 -13.45
CA LYS A 110 -3.54 -33.37 -13.82
C LYS A 110 -3.44 -32.25 -12.80
N LYS A 111 -4.09 -32.35 -11.62
CA LYS A 111 -4.16 -31.27 -10.63
C LYS A 111 -3.86 -31.83 -9.24
N ARG A 112 -3.13 -31.05 -8.44
CA ARG A 112 -2.83 -31.29 -7.03
C ARG A 112 -3.11 -30.02 -6.25
N ILE A 113 -3.68 -30.18 -5.04
CA ILE A 113 -3.90 -29.08 -4.10
C ILE A 113 -3.03 -29.34 -2.88
N LEU A 114 -2.26 -28.34 -2.48
CA LEU A 114 -1.48 -28.36 -1.25
C LEU A 114 -2.39 -27.95 -0.09
N TYR A 115 -2.44 -28.77 0.95
CA TYR A 115 -3.04 -28.44 2.24
C TYR A 115 -1.94 -28.21 3.26
N VAL A 116 -2.07 -27.20 4.09
CA VAL A 116 -1.11 -26.86 5.14
C VAL A 116 -1.80 -26.65 6.48
N GLY A 117 -1.06 -26.87 7.57
CA GLY A 117 -1.55 -26.76 8.93
C GLY A 117 -2.43 -27.92 9.38
N LYS A 118 -2.68 -27.99 10.68
CA LYS A 118 -3.55 -29.03 11.30
C LYS A 118 -5.01 -28.91 10.86
N ASP A 119 -5.43 -27.71 10.46
CA ASP A 119 -6.79 -27.45 9.99
C ASP A 119 -6.98 -27.72 8.51
N ASP A 120 -6.00 -28.37 7.87
CA ASP A 120 -6.03 -28.72 6.43
C ASP A 120 -6.41 -27.52 5.54
N TRP A 121 -5.75 -26.37 5.72
CA TRP A 121 -6.04 -25.20 4.92
C TRP A 121 -5.60 -25.40 3.46
N PRO A 122 -6.51 -25.34 2.48
CA PRO A 122 -6.18 -25.52 1.08
C PRO A 122 -5.51 -24.29 0.51
N MET A 123 -4.34 -24.45 -0.09
CA MET A 123 -3.69 -23.38 -0.84
C MET A 123 -4.50 -23.06 -2.10
N PRO A 124 -4.90 -21.79 -2.32
CA PRO A 124 -5.77 -21.42 -3.45
C PRO A 124 -5.13 -21.65 -4.83
N VAL A 125 -3.78 -21.61 -4.92
CA VAL A 125 -3.05 -21.84 -6.17
C VAL A 125 -2.72 -23.33 -6.31
N PRO A 126 -3.40 -24.06 -7.18
CA PRO A 126 -3.12 -25.48 -7.37
C PRO A 126 -1.84 -25.71 -8.21
N ILE A 127 -1.33 -26.93 -8.16
CA ILE A 127 -0.22 -27.39 -8.97
C ILE A 127 -0.77 -28.25 -10.09
N VAL A 128 -0.50 -27.86 -11.33
CA VAL A 128 -1.05 -28.54 -12.50
C VAL A 128 0.03 -29.15 -13.40
N LYS A 129 -0.34 -30.20 -14.12
CA LYS A 129 0.54 -30.87 -15.10
C LYS A 129 0.47 -30.12 -16.42
N ALA A 130 1.61 -29.54 -16.83
CA ALA A 130 1.82 -28.90 -18.12
C ALA A 130 2.75 -29.77 -18.97
N GLY A 131 2.17 -30.54 -19.88
CA GLY A 131 2.91 -31.57 -20.65
C GLY A 131 3.48 -32.69 -19.74
N LYS A 132 4.80 -32.82 -19.71
CA LYS A 132 5.52 -33.79 -18.86
C LYS A 132 5.96 -33.22 -17.50
N ARG A 133 5.69 -31.94 -17.22
CA ARG A 133 6.16 -31.23 -16.02
C ARG A 133 4.98 -30.67 -15.21
N TRP A 134 5.26 -30.13 -14.02
CA TRP A 134 4.29 -29.55 -13.12
C TRP A 134 4.63 -28.09 -12.86
N GLN A 135 3.60 -27.25 -12.70
CA GLN A 135 3.74 -25.82 -12.39
C GLN A 135 2.56 -25.33 -11.55
N PHE A 136 2.71 -24.19 -10.89
CA PHE A 136 1.61 -23.52 -10.21
C PHE A 136 0.64 -22.89 -11.22
N GLN A 137 -0.66 -23.05 -11.01
CA GLN A 137 -1.72 -22.44 -11.82
C GLN A 137 -2.17 -21.14 -11.15
N THR A 138 -1.35 -20.12 -11.24
CA THR A 138 -1.44 -18.88 -10.45
C THR A 138 -2.77 -18.16 -10.63
N GLU A 139 -3.25 -18.05 -11.87
CA GLU A 139 -4.49 -17.32 -12.17
C GLU A 139 -5.73 -17.97 -11.52
N GLU A 140 -5.73 -19.27 -11.31
CA GLU A 140 -6.85 -19.95 -10.65
C GLU A 140 -7.02 -19.53 -9.19
N GLY A 141 -5.91 -19.26 -8.49
CA GLY A 141 -5.93 -18.87 -7.07
C GLY A 141 -5.83 -17.36 -6.83
N ARG A 142 -5.54 -16.57 -7.86
CA ARG A 142 -5.26 -15.13 -7.73
C ARG A 142 -6.38 -14.38 -7.00
N GLN A 143 -7.60 -14.49 -7.47
CA GLN A 143 -8.73 -13.75 -6.92
C GLN A 143 -9.00 -14.11 -5.46
N GLU A 144 -8.85 -15.38 -5.11
CA GLU A 144 -9.06 -15.85 -3.74
C GLU A 144 -8.02 -15.26 -2.78
N ILE A 145 -6.73 -15.29 -3.17
CA ILE A 145 -5.65 -14.71 -2.34
C ILE A 145 -5.86 -13.21 -2.15
N LEU A 146 -6.10 -12.48 -3.24
CA LEU A 146 -6.29 -11.03 -3.19
C LEU A 146 -7.56 -10.66 -2.39
N SER A 147 -8.67 -11.36 -2.61
CA SER A 147 -9.91 -11.09 -1.88
C SER A 147 -9.78 -11.30 -0.37
N ARG A 148 -9.07 -12.36 0.06
CA ARG A 148 -8.80 -12.61 1.49
C ARG A 148 -7.92 -11.52 2.09
N ARG A 149 -6.82 -11.17 1.42
CA ARG A 149 -5.91 -10.11 1.86
C ARG A 149 -6.64 -8.78 1.97
N VAL A 150 -7.30 -8.35 0.90
CA VAL A 150 -8.07 -7.10 0.85
C VAL A 150 -9.10 -7.06 1.97
N GLY A 151 -9.89 -8.13 2.14
CA GLY A 151 -10.92 -8.19 3.18
C GLY A 151 -10.33 -8.07 4.60
N THR A 152 -9.22 -8.75 4.88
CA THR A 152 -8.53 -8.67 6.17
C THR A 152 -7.99 -7.26 6.43
N ASN A 153 -7.33 -6.68 5.44
CA ASN A 153 -6.71 -5.35 5.56
C ASN A 153 -7.77 -4.24 5.69
N GLU A 154 -8.87 -4.32 4.93
CA GLU A 154 -9.97 -3.35 5.02
C GLU A 154 -10.63 -3.38 6.41
N LEU A 155 -10.87 -4.56 6.98
CA LEU A 155 -11.36 -4.69 8.35
C LEU A 155 -10.35 -4.14 9.37
N GLY A 156 -9.07 -4.42 9.19
CA GLY A 156 -7.99 -3.88 10.02
C GLY A 156 -7.91 -2.35 9.94
N ALA A 157 -8.07 -1.77 8.74
CA ALA A 157 -8.07 -0.33 8.54
C ALA A 157 -9.26 0.35 9.25
N ILE A 158 -10.46 -0.24 9.18
CA ILE A 158 -11.64 0.26 9.90
C ILE A 158 -11.39 0.25 11.41
N GLN A 159 -10.88 -0.86 11.96
CA GLN A 159 -10.57 -0.98 13.38
C GLN A 159 -9.48 0.02 13.82
N THR A 160 -8.47 0.22 13.00
CA THR A 160 -7.41 1.21 13.26
C THR A 160 -7.96 2.63 13.25
N CYS A 161 -8.84 2.98 12.29
CA CYS A 161 -9.53 4.27 12.28
C CYS A 161 -10.30 4.51 13.58
N LEU A 162 -11.05 3.52 14.06
CA LEU A 162 -11.81 3.63 15.32
C LEU A 162 -10.88 3.73 16.54
N ALA A 163 -9.78 2.97 16.57
CA ALA A 163 -8.79 3.08 17.64
C ALA A 163 -8.14 4.47 17.68
N ILE A 164 -7.89 5.09 16.52
CA ILE A 164 -7.40 6.46 16.44
C ILE A 164 -8.46 7.46 16.96
N VAL A 165 -9.75 7.24 16.65
CA VAL A 165 -10.84 8.07 17.19
C VAL A 165 -10.88 8.01 18.71
N ASP A 166 -10.73 6.82 19.29
CA ASP A 166 -10.70 6.64 20.75
C ASP A 166 -9.46 7.29 21.37
N ALA A 167 -8.29 7.13 20.75
CA ALA A 167 -7.06 7.79 21.18
C ALA A 167 -7.16 9.32 21.12
N GLN A 168 -7.80 9.88 20.10
CA GLN A 168 -8.06 11.32 20.01
C GLN A 168 -8.96 11.81 21.13
N LYS A 169 -10.03 11.08 21.45
CA LYS A 169 -10.91 11.41 22.57
C LYS A 169 -10.18 11.35 23.90
N GLU A 170 -9.34 10.33 24.11
CA GLU A 170 -8.51 10.21 25.30
C GLU A 170 -7.48 11.34 25.40
N TYR A 171 -6.86 11.72 24.28
CA TYR A 171 -5.93 12.84 24.23
C TYR A 171 -6.58 14.14 24.69
N ALA A 172 -7.77 14.42 24.21
CA ALA A 172 -8.49 15.68 24.42
C ALA A 172 -9.10 15.85 25.81
N VAL A 173 -8.99 14.86 26.73
CA VAL A 173 -9.51 15.02 28.11
C VAL A 173 -8.50 15.71 29.05
N LEU A 174 -7.27 15.92 28.59
CA LEU A 174 -6.21 16.58 29.38
C LEU A 174 -5.58 17.69 28.56
N ASP A 175 -5.30 18.82 29.21
CA ASP A 175 -4.44 19.87 28.68
C ASP A 175 -2.99 19.34 28.63
N ARG A 176 -2.45 19.17 27.42
CA ARG A 176 -1.17 18.49 27.18
C ARG A 176 0.01 19.45 27.05
N ASP A 177 -0.25 20.72 26.76
CA ASP A 177 0.76 21.76 26.54
C ASP A 177 0.67 22.94 27.52
N THR A 178 -0.28 22.85 28.47
CA THR A 178 -0.46 23.86 29.58
C THR A 178 -0.95 25.22 29.10
N ASP A 179 -1.68 25.28 27.98
CA ASP A 179 -2.30 26.50 27.46
C ASP A 179 -3.73 26.73 27.99
N GLN A 180 -4.23 25.85 28.85
CA GLN A 180 -5.57 25.83 29.46
C GLN A 180 -6.71 25.48 28.46
N LEU A 181 -6.38 24.89 27.32
CA LEU A 181 -7.35 24.38 26.35
C LEU A 181 -7.32 22.84 26.30
N LEU A 182 -8.46 22.26 26.01
CA LEU A 182 -8.57 20.84 25.67
C LEU A 182 -8.66 20.75 24.15
N GLU A 183 -7.72 20.08 23.54
CA GLU A 183 -7.61 19.97 22.09
C GLU A 183 -7.31 18.55 21.63
N TYR A 184 -7.53 18.27 20.36
CA TYR A 184 -7.15 17.03 19.70
C TYR A 184 -5.71 17.08 19.18
N ALA A 185 -5.06 15.93 19.11
CA ALA A 185 -3.71 15.85 18.57
C ALA A 185 -3.68 16.04 17.05
N ARG A 186 -2.76 16.88 16.57
CA ARG A 186 -2.59 17.17 15.14
C ARG A 186 -1.68 16.19 14.41
N LYS A 187 -1.00 15.30 15.14
CA LYS A 187 -0.06 14.31 14.61
C LYS A 187 -0.13 12.99 15.40
N PHE A 188 0.28 11.91 14.76
CA PHE A 188 0.29 10.61 15.42
C PHE A 188 1.41 10.51 16.44
N GLU A 189 2.62 10.87 16.08
CA GLU A 189 3.81 10.78 16.93
C GLU A 189 4.20 12.15 17.48
N SER A 190 4.47 12.20 18.77
CA SER A 190 4.94 13.40 19.45
C SER A 190 6.41 13.69 19.14
N GLU A 191 6.77 14.95 19.15
CA GLU A 191 8.18 15.33 19.18
C GLU A 191 8.86 14.81 20.44
N LYS A 192 10.13 14.47 20.32
CA LYS A 192 10.90 13.92 21.44
C LYS A 192 10.80 14.80 22.69
N GLY A 193 10.34 14.22 23.79
CA GLY A 193 10.17 14.91 25.06
C GLY A 193 8.92 15.76 25.18
N LYS A 194 7.99 15.67 24.22
CA LYS A 194 6.69 16.32 24.26
C LYS A 194 5.56 15.29 24.26
N SER A 195 4.33 15.78 24.51
CA SER A 195 3.08 15.02 24.40
C SER A 195 2.12 15.70 23.41
N ASP A 196 2.66 16.18 22.26
CA ASP A 196 1.97 16.95 21.25
C ASP A 196 1.47 16.13 20.05
N GLY A 197 1.38 14.81 20.21
CA GLY A 197 0.82 13.82 19.31
C GLY A 197 0.13 12.71 20.09
N LEU A 198 -0.47 11.73 19.40
CA LEU A 198 -1.20 10.63 20.03
C LEU A 198 -0.29 9.57 20.68
N TYR A 199 0.97 9.52 20.26
CA TYR A 199 1.96 8.58 20.76
C TYR A 199 3.23 9.29 21.23
N TRP A 200 3.72 8.90 22.38
CA TRP A 200 5.07 9.17 22.93
C TRP A 200 5.52 7.99 23.78
N GLU A 201 6.82 7.80 23.88
CA GLU A 201 7.38 6.78 24.74
C GLU A 201 7.14 7.14 26.21
N THR A 202 6.64 6.18 26.99
CA THR A 202 6.41 6.32 28.44
C THR A 202 7.40 5.50 29.22
N ALA A 203 7.79 5.95 30.41
CA ALA A 203 8.64 5.17 31.31
C ALA A 203 7.87 3.96 31.87
N PRO A 204 8.58 2.91 32.29
CA PRO A 204 7.96 1.80 33.02
C PRO A 204 7.16 2.31 34.22
N ASN A 205 5.91 1.93 34.35
CA ASN A 205 4.93 2.34 35.36
C ASN A 205 4.28 3.72 35.15
N GLU A 206 4.51 4.40 34.05
CA GLU A 206 3.72 5.55 33.64
C GLU A 206 2.51 5.12 32.78
N PRO A 207 1.40 5.90 32.80
CA PRO A 207 0.30 5.66 31.88
C PRO A 207 0.77 5.69 30.43
N LEU A 208 0.28 4.75 29.62
CA LEU A 208 0.59 4.75 28.18
C LEU A 208 0.04 6.01 27.51
N SER A 209 0.69 6.46 26.44
CA SER A 209 0.12 7.44 25.54
C SER A 209 -1.16 6.92 24.88
N PRO A 210 -2.11 7.78 24.46
CA PRO A 210 -3.40 7.35 23.94
C PRO A 210 -3.33 6.31 22.81
N LEU A 211 -2.34 6.42 21.92
CA LEU A 211 -2.10 5.45 20.84
C LEU A 211 -1.08 4.36 21.24
N GLY A 212 -0.56 4.39 22.47
CA GLY A 212 0.45 3.46 22.96
C GLY A 212 0.09 1.99 22.80
N PRO A 213 -1.14 1.53 23.12
CA PRO A 213 -1.55 0.15 22.92
C PRO A 213 -1.49 -0.30 21.45
N LEU A 214 -1.88 0.56 20.51
CA LEU A 214 -1.81 0.27 19.07
C LEU A 214 -0.37 0.18 18.59
N VAL A 215 0.48 1.13 18.99
CA VAL A 215 1.90 1.15 18.65
C VAL A 215 2.66 -0.04 19.26
N ALA A 216 2.35 -0.42 20.50
CA ALA A 216 2.94 -1.60 21.13
C ALA A 216 2.60 -2.88 20.37
N ARG A 217 1.35 -3.02 19.89
CA ARG A 217 0.94 -4.13 19.04
C ARG A 217 1.67 -4.11 17.69
N ALA A 218 1.70 -2.98 17.01
CA ALA A 218 2.42 -2.81 15.75
C ALA A 218 3.90 -3.17 15.89
N THR A 219 4.55 -2.71 16.97
CA THR A 219 5.95 -3.04 17.27
C THR A 219 6.17 -4.54 17.49
N ALA A 220 5.25 -5.20 18.20
CA ALA A 220 5.31 -6.66 18.40
C ALA A 220 5.12 -7.44 17.09
N GLU A 221 4.40 -6.87 16.12
CA GLU A 221 4.22 -7.40 14.77
C GLU A 221 5.44 -7.13 13.87
N GLY A 222 6.37 -6.24 14.26
CA GLY A 222 7.61 -5.93 13.56
C GLY A 222 7.65 -4.56 12.88
N TYR A 223 6.61 -3.75 13.02
CA TYR A 223 6.61 -2.36 12.55
C TYR A 223 7.54 -1.51 13.41
N LYS A 224 8.23 -0.56 12.79
CA LYS A 224 9.16 0.33 13.47
C LYS A 224 8.55 1.72 13.62
N ASN A 225 8.75 2.31 14.78
CA ASN A 225 8.34 3.69 15.05
C ASN A 225 9.31 4.67 14.38
N GLY A 226 8.82 5.84 13.95
CA GLY A 226 9.65 6.95 13.48
C GLY A 226 10.27 6.78 12.10
N GLU A 227 10.01 5.70 11.37
CA GLU A 227 10.36 5.60 9.95
C GLU A 227 9.27 6.27 9.09
N GLN A 228 9.67 6.85 7.94
CA GLN A 228 8.77 7.50 6.97
C GLN A 228 7.50 6.68 6.77
N MET A 229 6.35 7.37 6.63
CA MET A 229 5.00 6.82 6.45
C MET A 229 5.02 5.38 5.93
N SER A 230 5.12 4.41 6.82
CA SER A 230 4.99 3.00 6.52
C SER A 230 3.52 2.62 6.58
N PRO A 231 3.02 1.78 5.70
CA PRO A 231 1.67 1.26 5.84
C PRO A 231 1.57 0.39 7.09
N TYR A 232 0.39 0.37 7.70
CA TYR A 232 0.05 -0.55 8.78
C TYR A 232 -1.11 -1.44 8.32
N HIS A 233 -0.88 -2.75 8.28
CA HIS A 233 -1.80 -3.74 7.68
C HIS A 233 -2.26 -3.33 6.28
N GLY A 234 -1.29 -2.92 5.44
CA GLY A 234 -1.52 -2.55 4.03
C GLY A 234 -2.18 -1.19 3.81
N TYR A 235 -2.33 -0.35 4.86
CA TYR A 235 -2.99 0.96 4.79
C TYR A 235 -2.13 2.08 5.32
N PHE A 236 -2.17 3.23 4.65
CA PHE A 236 -1.67 4.50 5.16
C PHE A 236 -2.78 5.26 5.89
N PHE A 237 -2.42 5.97 6.95
CA PHE A 237 -3.33 6.78 7.76
C PHE A 237 -2.86 8.23 7.82
N ARG A 238 -3.81 9.19 7.76
CA ARG A 238 -3.49 10.61 7.86
C ARG A 238 -4.60 11.37 8.60
N ILE A 239 -4.20 12.31 9.46
CA ILE A 239 -5.12 13.22 10.15
C ILE A 239 -5.53 14.32 9.19
N ILE A 240 -6.83 14.67 9.20
CA ILE A 240 -7.45 15.76 8.46
C ILE A 240 -7.93 16.80 9.48
N THR A 241 -7.73 18.09 9.16
CA THR A 241 -7.93 19.20 10.08
C THR A 241 -9.10 20.12 9.74
N ALA A 242 -9.99 19.69 8.83
CA ALA A 242 -11.17 20.41 8.44
C ALA A 242 -12.27 19.47 7.93
N GLN A 243 -13.50 19.95 7.86
CA GLN A 243 -14.61 19.27 7.19
C GLN A 243 -15.27 20.14 6.12
N GLY A 244 -15.93 19.48 5.16
CA GLY A 244 -16.64 20.09 4.06
C GLY A 244 -18.14 20.20 4.28
N GLU A 245 -18.85 20.67 3.25
CA GLU A 245 -20.29 20.99 3.32
C GLU A 245 -21.19 19.76 3.49
N ASN A 246 -20.75 18.59 3.07
CA ASN A 246 -21.54 17.35 3.18
C ASN A 246 -21.41 16.69 4.58
N ALA A 247 -20.47 17.14 5.39
CA ALA A 247 -20.32 16.68 6.76
C ALA A 247 -21.38 17.30 7.67
N ASN A 248 -21.72 16.60 8.75
CA ASN A 248 -22.64 17.14 9.76
C ASN A 248 -22.08 18.44 10.35
N GLY A 249 -22.88 19.51 10.40
CA GLY A 249 -22.46 20.84 10.84
C GLY A 249 -21.88 21.72 9.74
N GLY A 250 -21.76 21.25 8.48
CA GLY A 250 -21.25 22.02 7.33
C GLY A 250 -19.75 22.22 7.33
N ALA A 251 -19.26 23.07 6.44
CA ALA A 251 -17.82 23.30 6.24
C ALA A 251 -17.22 24.18 7.34
N TYR A 252 -16.17 23.70 8.01
CA TYR A 252 -15.35 24.49 8.92
C TYR A 252 -13.97 23.86 9.18
N SER A 253 -13.04 24.67 9.64
CA SER A 253 -11.73 24.21 10.10
C SER A 253 -11.84 23.66 11.52
N TYR A 254 -11.21 22.53 11.77
CA TYR A 254 -11.05 21.99 13.12
C TYR A 254 -10.03 22.78 13.96
N ILE A 255 -9.15 23.56 13.27
CA ILE A 255 -8.15 24.39 13.90
C ILE A 255 -8.71 25.80 14.12
N VAL A 256 -8.72 26.25 15.38
CA VAL A 256 -9.13 27.58 15.81
C VAL A 256 -7.99 28.21 16.61
N ASN A 257 -7.50 29.36 16.19
CA ASN A 257 -6.36 30.05 16.80
C ASN A 257 -5.11 29.21 17.02
N GLY A 258 -4.88 28.23 16.14
CA GLY A 258 -3.73 27.34 16.21
C GLY A 258 -4.00 26.00 16.90
N ASN A 259 -5.11 25.85 17.63
CA ASN A 259 -5.44 24.67 18.43
C ASN A 259 -6.56 23.86 17.77
N MET A 260 -6.44 22.53 17.76
CA MET A 260 -7.42 21.65 17.10
C MET A 260 -8.57 21.32 18.05
N ILE A 261 -9.45 22.29 18.27
CA ILE A 261 -10.60 22.21 19.20
C ILE A 261 -11.94 21.96 18.51
N GLY A 262 -12.03 22.15 17.19
CA GLY A 262 -13.28 21.99 16.45
C GLY A 262 -13.62 20.54 16.10
N GLY A 263 -12.69 19.60 16.29
CA GLY A 263 -12.82 18.21 15.91
C GLY A 263 -11.54 17.68 15.25
N PHE A 264 -11.64 16.54 14.62
CA PHE A 264 -10.60 15.91 13.80
C PHE A 264 -11.25 14.96 12.78
N ALA A 265 -10.51 14.57 11.78
CA ALA A 265 -10.86 13.43 10.94
C ALA A 265 -9.63 12.64 10.52
N ILE A 266 -9.84 11.42 10.05
CA ILE A 266 -8.82 10.49 9.58
C ILE A 266 -9.19 10.05 8.16
N VAL A 267 -8.21 9.94 7.28
CA VAL A 267 -8.30 9.19 6.03
C VAL A 267 -7.36 8.00 6.09
N ALA A 268 -7.85 6.83 5.68
CA ALA A 268 -7.10 5.60 5.52
C ALA A 268 -7.22 5.11 4.08
N TYR A 269 -6.10 4.81 3.41
CA TYR A 269 -6.08 4.38 2.02
C TYR A 269 -5.04 3.28 1.80
N PRO A 270 -5.30 2.34 0.85
CA PRO A 270 -4.42 1.20 0.64
C PRO A 270 -3.06 1.61 0.07
N ALA A 271 -2.00 0.92 0.51
CA ALA A 271 -0.64 1.09 0.00
C ALA A 271 -0.54 0.73 -1.49
N LEU A 272 -1.22 -0.34 -1.90
CA LEU A 272 -1.34 -0.76 -3.30
C LEU A 272 -2.79 -1.09 -3.62
N TYR A 273 -3.40 -0.29 -4.49
CA TYR A 273 -4.78 -0.50 -4.94
C TYR A 273 -4.97 -1.91 -5.53
N ARG A 274 -6.03 -2.62 -5.09
CA ARG A 274 -6.38 -4.02 -5.41
C ARG A 274 -5.41 -5.09 -4.90
N SER A 275 -4.26 -4.72 -4.35
CA SER A 275 -3.35 -5.67 -3.73
C SER A 275 -3.46 -5.65 -2.20
N SER A 276 -3.30 -4.49 -1.57
CA SER A 276 -3.49 -4.33 -0.13
C SER A 276 -4.91 -3.95 0.27
N GLY A 277 -5.64 -3.27 -0.61
CA GLY A 277 -7.03 -2.83 -0.38
C GLY A 277 -7.65 -2.24 -1.64
N VAL A 278 -8.96 -2.06 -1.61
CA VAL A 278 -9.76 -1.41 -2.66
C VAL A 278 -10.37 -0.12 -2.13
N LYS A 279 -10.88 -0.16 -0.90
CA LYS A 279 -11.60 0.97 -0.28
C LYS A 279 -10.65 1.96 0.37
N THR A 280 -10.97 3.23 0.22
CA THR A 280 -10.47 4.32 1.06
C THR A 280 -11.51 4.57 2.13
N PHE A 281 -11.08 4.72 3.38
CA PHE A 281 -11.93 4.99 4.52
C PHE A 281 -11.72 6.41 5.03
N THR A 282 -12.78 7.04 5.55
CA THR A 282 -12.66 8.28 6.30
C THR A 282 -13.60 8.25 7.50
N VAL A 283 -13.17 8.89 8.60
CA VAL A 283 -13.92 8.97 9.85
C VAL A 283 -13.59 10.30 10.52
N ASN A 284 -14.58 10.93 11.16
CA ASN A 284 -14.35 12.10 11.99
C ASN A 284 -14.61 11.81 13.48
N HIS A 285 -14.56 12.85 14.30
CA HIS A 285 -14.80 12.79 15.75
C HIS A 285 -16.15 12.17 16.16
N GLU A 286 -17.13 12.06 15.25
CA GLU A 286 -18.40 11.35 15.49
C GLU A 286 -18.23 9.83 15.49
N GLY A 287 -17.11 9.31 14.94
CA GLY A 287 -16.81 7.88 14.92
C GLY A 287 -17.58 7.10 13.84
N ILE A 288 -18.18 7.78 12.88
CA ILE A 288 -18.86 7.14 11.75
C ILE A 288 -17.86 6.96 10.61
N VAL A 289 -17.56 5.70 10.29
CA VAL A 289 -16.66 5.37 9.19
C VAL A 289 -17.42 5.37 7.87
N TYR A 290 -16.85 6.02 6.87
CA TYR A 290 -17.30 6.00 5.48
C TYR A 290 -16.26 5.35 4.58
N GLU A 291 -16.72 4.67 3.52
CA GLU A 291 -15.88 4.00 2.54
C GLU A 291 -16.18 4.47 1.13
N LYS A 292 -15.14 4.47 0.27
CA LYS A 292 -15.27 4.75 -1.16
C LYS A 292 -14.15 4.05 -1.93
N ASP A 293 -14.47 3.48 -3.09
CA ASP A 293 -13.47 3.04 -4.07
C ASP A 293 -13.07 4.25 -4.93
N LEU A 294 -11.83 4.71 -4.77
CA LEU A 294 -11.26 5.83 -5.54
C LEU A 294 -10.65 5.37 -6.89
N GLY A 295 -10.58 4.06 -7.13
CA GLY A 295 -10.05 3.50 -8.37
C GLY A 295 -8.51 3.43 -8.41
N PRO A 296 -7.93 3.21 -9.61
CA PRO A 296 -6.49 2.98 -9.78
C PRO A 296 -5.59 4.10 -9.24
N ASP A 297 -6.08 5.33 -9.25
CA ASP A 297 -5.34 6.53 -8.82
C ASP A 297 -5.53 6.83 -7.31
N THR A 298 -5.95 5.81 -6.52
CA THR A 298 -6.27 5.95 -5.10
C THR A 298 -5.21 6.69 -4.30
N ALA A 299 -3.93 6.37 -4.48
CA ALA A 299 -2.84 7.00 -3.72
C ALA A 299 -2.79 8.52 -3.95
N GLN A 300 -2.93 8.97 -5.20
CA GLN A 300 -2.94 10.39 -5.55
C GLN A 300 -4.21 11.08 -5.06
N LEU A 301 -5.37 10.47 -5.29
CA LEU A 301 -6.66 11.03 -4.89
C LEU A 301 -6.81 11.12 -3.37
N ALA A 302 -6.39 10.09 -2.63
CA ALA A 302 -6.41 10.09 -1.18
C ALA A 302 -5.43 11.11 -0.57
N ALA A 303 -4.25 11.30 -1.17
CA ALA A 303 -3.31 12.34 -0.75
C ALA A 303 -3.89 13.74 -0.91
N ALA A 304 -4.78 13.96 -1.89
CA ALA A 304 -5.45 15.23 -2.17
C ALA A 304 -6.69 15.48 -1.28
N ILE A 305 -7.12 14.53 -0.45
CA ILE A 305 -8.24 14.73 0.47
C ILE A 305 -7.77 15.63 1.63
N GLU A 306 -8.11 16.89 1.64
CA GLU A 306 -7.75 17.86 2.70
C GLU A 306 -8.87 18.07 3.72
N VAL A 307 -10.10 17.69 3.38
CA VAL A 307 -11.30 17.86 4.21
C VAL A 307 -12.08 16.55 4.35
N PHE A 308 -12.68 16.34 5.50
CA PHE A 308 -13.67 15.28 5.71
C PHE A 308 -14.99 15.73 5.08
N ASP A 309 -15.34 15.18 3.92
CA ASP A 309 -16.51 15.61 3.16
C ASP A 309 -17.23 14.42 2.49
N PRO A 310 -17.87 13.53 3.27
CA PRO A 310 -18.49 12.32 2.75
C PRO A 310 -19.79 12.64 2.01
N ASP A 311 -19.69 12.96 0.73
CA ASP A 311 -20.83 13.17 -0.16
C ASP A 311 -21.57 11.85 -0.45
N LYS A 312 -22.59 11.89 -1.32
CA LYS A 312 -23.43 10.72 -1.68
C LYS A 312 -22.65 9.58 -2.34
N SER A 313 -21.42 9.78 -2.78
CA SER A 313 -20.56 8.73 -3.36
C SER A 313 -19.83 7.91 -2.30
N TRP A 314 -19.77 8.40 -1.06
CA TRP A 314 -19.29 7.67 0.09
C TRP A 314 -20.42 6.82 0.71
N LYS A 315 -20.10 5.64 1.16
CA LYS A 315 -21.04 4.75 1.86
C LYS A 315 -20.65 4.65 3.32
N LYS A 316 -21.63 4.72 4.20
CA LYS A 316 -21.40 4.43 5.61
C LYS A 316 -21.09 2.94 5.78
N VAL A 317 -20.03 2.63 6.52
CA VAL A 317 -19.70 1.27 6.91
C VAL A 317 -20.71 0.81 7.96
N GLU A 318 -21.38 -0.30 7.70
CA GLU A 318 -22.31 -0.91 8.66
C GLU A 318 -21.51 -1.65 9.73
N ALA A 319 -21.79 -1.36 11.00
CA ALA A 319 -21.25 -2.17 12.10
C ALA A 319 -21.83 -3.59 11.99
N LYS A 320 -20.95 -4.59 11.83
CA LYS A 320 -21.31 -6.01 11.86
C LYS A 320 -21.27 -6.56 13.26
#